data_e88fac3862194917097434f20dfb46ad
#
_entry.id   e88fac3862194917097434f20dfb46ad
#
_cell.length_a   1.000
_cell.length_b   1.000
_cell.length_c   1.000
_cell.angle_alpha   90.00
_cell.angle_beta   90.00
_cell.angle_gamma   90.00
#
_symmetry.space_group_name_H-M   'P 1'
#
loop_
_entity.id
_entity.type
_entity.pdbx_description
1 polymer ?
#
loop_
_entity_poly.entity_id
_entity_poly.type
_entity_poly.pdbx_seq_one_letter_code
_entity_poly.pdbx_strand_id
1 'polypeptide(L)'
;MTTMMPRQNDVTSYENFNVAIYCTVNDVKYMADLENFDKQFKLFTDNIKVGRVYLECYRGMEWCDKETLLKVKSYFESKGIATSGGITTNDDAKGEGFLSLCYSSEKGRRIFMDAVRLSAEVFDEVILDDFYFANCRCSECVKIKGSRSWKEMRLAQKLEITGEAVTLAKEVNPKINFIIKYPQWYEYYNETGYNPAEEPGIFDSIYTGTETRNPAYAQQHLPKYLSYFIMRYLESVAPERNLGGWFDPYECTYNLSSYLEQGYLTLFGKAREITLFCLGSLMGDHNFRLFVPALGQMLKELDKPLGLLGNPAGAVAYRPLYGRGEDYIHNYLGMCGIPFEASCTYPEHADTVFLAESAGDDPELIQKMHNSLMAGSDVVVTSGLVRKLGKAFCDTFVNVNYTARKALVKEYANTKDNGLTISGSYSGDKEILIPQLDYATNDIWELAAAYGHDNNFPIVLRCRYGEGRISIITIPDDCGDLYSYPAQVLYTIRELFCKSIPVCLDGPSKIMLFAYDNNCFVVRSDLAYDETVTILCHESVRELRFPETGRVIPVQNGRVNLRLTPNVNYWMEAVKK
;
A
#
# COMPACT_ATOMS: atom_id res chain seq x y z
N MET A 1 -16.46 -20.19 -10.80
CA MET A 1 -15.89 -21.32 -10.07
C MET A 1 -14.74 -21.87 -10.90
N THR A 2 -13.57 -21.30 -10.78
CA THR A 2 -12.36 -21.82 -11.41
C THR A 2 -11.77 -22.85 -10.46
N THR A 3 -11.83 -24.09 -10.88
CA THR A 3 -11.29 -25.25 -10.16
C THR A 3 -9.78 -25.04 -9.95
N MET A 4 -9.38 -24.74 -8.72
CA MET A 4 -7.97 -24.87 -8.32
C MET A 4 -7.56 -26.33 -8.54
N MET A 5 -6.56 -26.54 -9.39
CA MET A 5 -5.91 -27.86 -9.50
C MET A 5 -5.34 -28.27 -8.14
N PRO A 6 -5.41 -29.57 -7.78
CA PRO A 6 -4.83 -30.06 -6.53
C PRO A 6 -3.30 -29.84 -6.56
N ARG A 7 -2.80 -29.10 -5.57
CA ARG A 7 -1.36 -28.88 -5.37
C ARG A 7 -0.71 -30.23 -5.03
N GLN A 8 0.24 -30.66 -5.84
CA GLN A 8 1.25 -31.64 -5.40
C GLN A 8 2.01 -31.00 -4.23
N ASN A 9 2.38 -31.78 -3.21
CA ASN A 9 3.24 -31.35 -2.10
C ASN A 9 4.63 -31.01 -2.63
N ASP A 10 4.80 -29.78 -3.10
CA ASP A 10 6.00 -29.37 -3.82
C ASP A 10 6.98 -28.60 -2.92
N VAL A 11 8.25 -28.95 -3.09
CA VAL A 11 9.42 -28.30 -2.44
C VAL A 11 9.52 -26.81 -2.81
N THR A 12 8.76 -26.35 -3.80
CA THR A 12 8.81 -24.99 -4.39
C THR A 12 7.69 -24.05 -3.95
N SER A 13 6.71 -24.48 -3.13
CA SER A 13 5.58 -23.63 -2.73
C SER A 13 5.36 -23.57 -1.22
N TYR A 14 4.90 -22.41 -0.74
CA TYR A 14 4.29 -22.25 0.57
C TYR A 14 2.79 -22.55 0.49
N GLU A 15 2.13 -22.76 1.64
CA GLU A 15 0.71 -23.11 1.67
C GLU A 15 -0.19 -21.91 1.34
N ASN A 16 0.21 -20.70 1.77
CA ASN A 16 -0.64 -19.53 1.73
C ASN A 16 -0.21 -18.45 0.73
N PHE A 17 0.96 -18.57 0.11
CA PHE A 17 1.48 -17.64 -0.90
C PHE A 17 2.55 -18.31 -1.77
N ASN A 18 2.91 -17.65 -2.87
CA ASN A 18 4.05 -18.01 -3.70
C ASN A 18 5.19 -17.01 -3.51
N VAL A 19 6.42 -17.44 -3.89
CA VAL A 19 7.58 -16.57 -4.01
C VAL A 19 8.10 -16.62 -5.43
N ALA A 20 8.22 -15.44 -6.03
CA ALA A 20 8.86 -15.26 -7.32
C ALA A 20 10.16 -14.47 -7.17
N ILE A 21 11.06 -14.61 -8.13
CA ILE A 21 12.29 -13.83 -8.24
C ILE A 21 12.30 -13.15 -9.61
N TYR A 22 12.55 -11.86 -9.65
CA TYR A 22 12.76 -11.15 -10.89
C TYR A 22 14.24 -11.20 -11.30
N CYS A 23 14.49 -11.54 -12.54
CA CYS A 23 15.81 -11.66 -13.13
C CYS A 23 15.94 -10.63 -14.23
N THR A 24 16.77 -9.61 -14.03
CA THR A 24 17.02 -8.58 -15.05
C THR A 24 17.64 -9.18 -16.31
N VAL A 25 17.62 -8.43 -17.42
CA VAL A 25 18.23 -8.88 -18.68
C VAL A 25 19.69 -9.33 -18.50
N ASN A 26 20.44 -8.65 -17.64
CA ASN A 26 21.83 -9.01 -17.33
C ASN A 26 21.92 -10.29 -16.49
N ASP A 27 20.98 -10.50 -15.56
CA ASP A 27 20.89 -11.75 -14.81
C ASP A 27 20.62 -12.92 -15.75
N VAL A 28 19.69 -12.78 -16.70
CA VAL A 28 19.36 -13.82 -17.68
C VAL A 28 20.57 -14.14 -18.57
N LYS A 29 21.30 -13.13 -19.04
CA LYS A 29 22.55 -13.34 -19.81
C LYS A 29 23.63 -14.08 -18.98
N TYR A 30 23.75 -13.70 -17.69
CA TYR A 30 24.67 -14.36 -16.77
C TYR A 30 24.33 -15.85 -16.56
N MET A 31 23.04 -16.18 -16.50
CA MET A 31 22.56 -17.56 -16.36
C MET A 31 22.86 -18.45 -17.57
N ALA A 32 23.29 -17.90 -18.71
CA ALA A 32 23.67 -18.72 -19.87
C ALA A 32 24.78 -19.73 -19.55
N ASP A 33 25.65 -19.44 -18.56
CA ASP A 33 26.55 -20.43 -17.93
C ASP A 33 25.79 -21.17 -16.81
N LEU A 34 25.00 -22.17 -17.20
CA LEU A 34 24.12 -22.90 -16.28
C LEU A 34 24.89 -23.64 -15.18
N GLU A 35 26.10 -24.13 -15.44
CA GLU A 35 26.89 -24.88 -14.44
C GLU A 35 27.33 -23.96 -13.29
N ASN A 36 27.85 -22.78 -13.63
CA ASN A 36 28.25 -21.79 -12.64
C ASN A 36 27.04 -21.23 -11.91
N PHE A 37 25.96 -20.91 -12.64
CA PHE A 37 24.74 -20.40 -12.08
C PHE A 37 24.10 -21.36 -11.08
N ASP A 38 23.97 -22.64 -11.38
CA ASP A 38 23.40 -23.65 -10.50
C ASP A 38 24.05 -23.69 -9.11
N LYS A 39 25.37 -23.54 -9.08
CA LYS A 39 26.15 -23.49 -7.82
C LYS A 39 25.77 -22.26 -6.96
N GLN A 40 25.52 -21.12 -7.61
CA GLN A 40 25.20 -19.87 -6.91
C GLN A 40 23.72 -19.79 -6.53
N PHE A 41 22.83 -20.32 -7.37
CA PHE A 41 21.40 -20.35 -7.12
C PHE A 41 21.01 -21.18 -5.89
N LYS A 42 21.91 -22.04 -5.41
CA LYS A 42 21.74 -22.73 -4.12
C LYS A 42 21.49 -21.80 -2.95
N LEU A 43 22.02 -20.57 -2.99
CA LEU A 43 21.68 -19.56 -1.96
C LEU A 43 20.17 -19.40 -1.80
N PHE A 44 19.41 -19.42 -2.89
CA PHE A 44 17.96 -19.32 -2.85
C PHE A 44 17.31 -20.64 -2.49
N THR A 45 17.62 -21.71 -3.22
CA THR A 45 16.94 -23.01 -3.03
C THR A 45 17.16 -23.64 -1.66
N ASP A 46 18.29 -23.33 -1.01
CA ASP A 46 18.58 -23.81 0.35
C ASP A 46 17.78 -23.03 1.43
N ASN A 47 17.28 -21.82 1.11
CA ASN A 47 16.63 -20.94 2.07
C ASN A 47 15.17 -20.63 1.75
N ILE A 48 14.79 -20.54 0.48
CA ILE A 48 13.47 -20.06 0.02
C ILE A 48 12.86 -21.11 -0.91
N LYS A 49 11.58 -21.37 -0.77
CA LYS A 49 10.80 -22.11 -1.75
C LYS A 49 10.46 -21.18 -2.91
N VAL A 50 11.22 -21.26 -3.99
CA VAL A 50 11.02 -20.42 -5.18
C VAL A 50 10.03 -21.12 -6.11
N GLY A 51 8.85 -20.53 -6.28
CA GLY A 51 7.79 -21.08 -7.15
C GLY A 51 7.84 -20.56 -8.58
N ARG A 52 8.43 -19.37 -8.81
CA ARG A 52 8.46 -18.69 -10.11
C ARG A 52 9.72 -17.86 -10.30
N VAL A 53 10.10 -17.67 -11.54
CA VAL A 53 11.06 -16.63 -11.95
C VAL A 53 10.49 -15.81 -13.12
N TYR A 54 10.69 -14.49 -13.07
CA TYR A 54 10.44 -13.59 -14.18
C TYR A 54 11.77 -13.38 -14.91
N LEU A 55 11.83 -13.72 -16.20
CA LEU A 55 13.03 -13.63 -17.05
C LEU A 55 12.88 -12.44 -18.00
N GLU A 56 13.68 -11.41 -17.79
CA GLU A 56 13.57 -10.17 -18.55
C GLU A 56 14.23 -10.29 -19.91
N CYS A 57 13.53 -9.84 -20.96
CA CYS A 57 14.07 -9.85 -22.32
C CYS A 57 14.67 -8.50 -22.74
N TYR A 58 14.25 -7.39 -22.11
CA TYR A 58 14.67 -6.04 -22.46
C TYR A 58 14.71 -5.12 -21.23
N ARG A 59 15.82 -4.34 -21.10
CA ARG A 59 16.01 -3.27 -20.13
C ARG A 59 17.10 -2.31 -20.61
N GLY A 60 16.85 -0.99 -20.63
CA GLY A 60 17.88 0.02 -20.82
C GLY A 60 18.69 -0.10 -22.11
N MET A 61 18.07 -0.46 -23.23
CA MET A 61 18.68 -0.76 -24.54
C MET A 61 19.40 -2.11 -24.62
N GLU A 62 19.46 -2.88 -23.52
CA GLU A 62 20.01 -4.23 -23.49
C GLU A 62 18.93 -5.26 -23.83
N TRP A 63 19.31 -6.27 -24.61
CA TRP A 63 18.44 -7.37 -25.03
C TRP A 63 19.00 -8.71 -24.62
N CYS A 64 18.13 -9.65 -24.27
CA CYS A 64 18.45 -11.05 -24.22
C CYS A 64 17.89 -11.74 -25.47
N ASP A 65 18.69 -12.55 -26.15
CA ASP A 65 18.22 -13.28 -27.33
C ASP A 65 17.30 -14.46 -26.97
N LYS A 66 16.49 -14.88 -27.94
CA LYS A 66 15.48 -15.94 -27.77
C LYS A 66 16.09 -17.28 -27.36
N GLU A 67 17.27 -17.63 -27.88
CA GLU A 67 17.94 -18.91 -27.59
C GLU A 67 18.35 -18.96 -26.11
N THR A 68 18.97 -17.90 -25.61
CA THR A 68 19.32 -17.74 -24.19
C THR A 68 18.10 -17.79 -23.29
N LEU A 69 17.02 -17.07 -23.65
CA LEU A 69 15.75 -17.11 -22.89
C LEU A 69 15.18 -18.53 -22.81
N LEU A 70 15.12 -19.26 -23.92
CA LEU A 70 14.61 -20.63 -23.96
C LEU A 70 15.50 -21.59 -23.17
N LYS A 71 16.82 -21.43 -23.23
CA LYS A 71 17.79 -22.21 -22.45
C LYS A 71 17.56 -22.03 -20.94
N VAL A 72 17.48 -20.78 -20.48
CA VAL A 72 17.27 -20.45 -19.05
C VAL A 72 15.87 -20.88 -18.59
N LYS A 73 14.84 -20.67 -19.43
CA LYS A 73 13.48 -21.17 -19.18
C LYS A 73 13.48 -22.67 -18.91
N SER A 74 14.05 -23.46 -19.82
CA SER A 74 14.13 -24.93 -19.70
C SER A 74 14.85 -25.39 -18.44
N TYR A 75 15.88 -24.65 -18.01
CA TYR A 75 16.59 -24.93 -16.76
C TYR A 75 15.66 -24.80 -15.55
N PHE A 76 14.91 -23.71 -15.40
CA PHE A 76 14.00 -23.53 -14.28
C PHE A 76 12.82 -24.50 -14.30
N GLU A 77 12.23 -24.73 -15.47
CA GLU A 77 11.13 -25.68 -15.64
C GLU A 77 11.56 -27.10 -15.28
N SER A 78 12.81 -27.49 -15.58
CA SER A 78 13.37 -28.79 -15.18
C SER A 78 13.48 -28.96 -13.65
N LYS A 79 13.46 -27.87 -12.89
CA LYS A 79 13.48 -27.83 -11.43
C LYS A 79 12.08 -27.67 -10.82
N GLY A 80 11.02 -27.66 -11.62
CA GLY A 80 9.64 -27.43 -11.17
C GLY A 80 9.33 -25.97 -10.85
N ILE A 81 10.19 -25.02 -11.25
CA ILE A 81 10.00 -23.58 -11.05
C ILE A 81 9.31 -23.00 -12.28
N ALA A 82 8.18 -22.34 -12.10
CA ALA A 82 7.45 -21.69 -13.18
C ALA A 82 8.25 -20.51 -13.76
N THR A 83 8.06 -20.23 -15.05
CA THR A 83 8.76 -19.15 -15.74
C THR A 83 7.80 -18.19 -16.40
N SER A 84 8.08 -16.89 -16.27
CA SER A 84 7.33 -15.79 -16.89
C SER A 84 8.32 -14.81 -17.52
N GLY A 85 7.89 -14.05 -18.53
CA GLY A 85 8.68 -13.00 -19.15
C GLY A 85 8.64 -11.68 -18.40
N GLY A 86 9.67 -10.85 -18.52
CA GLY A 86 9.70 -9.49 -18.02
C GLY A 86 10.14 -8.49 -19.10
N ILE A 87 9.59 -7.28 -19.03
CA ILE A 87 9.95 -6.15 -19.91
C ILE A 87 10.05 -4.90 -19.07
N THR A 88 11.21 -4.21 -19.14
CA THR A 88 11.42 -2.91 -18.49
C THR A 88 11.70 -1.86 -19.55
N THR A 89 10.83 -0.89 -19.67
CA THR A 89 10.81 0.11 -20.76
C THR A 89 11.65 1.37 -20.47
N ASN A 90 12.72 1.26 -19.67
CA ASN A 90 13.63 2.38 -19.43
C ASN A 90 14.49 2.70 -20.67
N ASP A 91 14.90 3.97 -20.80
CA ASP A 91 15.77 4.49 -21.86
C ASP A 91 17.05 5.07 -21.24
N ASP A 92 18.06 4.24 -21.07
CA ASP A 92 19.35 4.63 -20.48
C ASP A 92 20.29 5.33 -21.50
N ALA A 93 19.88 5.39 -22.78
CA ALA A 93 20.74 5.94 -23.84
C ALA A 93 21.04 7.44 -23.67
N LYS A 94 20.23 8.16 -22.90
CA LYS A 94 20.37 9.61 -22.70
C LYS A 94 21.14 9.99 -21.44
N GLY A 95 21.39 9.07 -20.52
CA GLY A 95 22.11 9.37 -19.27
C GLY A 95 21.42 10.38 -18.35
N GLU A 96 20.13 10.65 -18.52
CA GLU A 96 19.35 11.65 -17.82
C GLU A 96 18.35 11.01 -16.83
N GLY A 97 18.84 10.33 -15.79
CA GLY A 97 17.98 9.81 -14.74
C GLY A 97 17.02 8.70 -15.18
N PHE A 98 15.88 8.59 -14.52
CA PHE A 98 14.86 7.56 -14.80
C PHE A 98 13.97 7.96 -15.98
N LEU A 99 14.39 7.70 -17.21
CA LEU A 99 13.58 7.92 -18.41
C LEU A 99 12.96 6.61 -18.89
N SER A 100 11.70 6.67 -19.31
CA SER A 100 11.05 5.61 -20.06
C SER A 100 11.25 5.79 -21.57
N LEU A 101 11.02 4.73 -22.35
CA LEU A 101 10.95 4.83 -23.81
C LEU A 101 9.98 5.93 -24.24
N CYS A 102 10.33 6.66 -25.30
CA CYS A 102 9.45 7.67 -25.85
C CYS A 102 8.35 7.02 -26.71
N TYR A 103 7.15 6.87 -26.17
CA TYR A 103 6.01 6.29 -26.89
C TYR A 103 5.43 7.22 -27.98
N SER A 104 5.91 8.47 -28.10
CA SER A 104 5.60 9.35 -29.22
C SER A 104 6.49 9.09 -30.43
N SER A 105 7.69 8.53 -30.23
CA SER A 105 8.65 8.30 -31.31
C SER A 105 8.46 6.91 -31.93
N GLU A 106 8.61 6.82 -33.25
CA GLU A 106 8.59 5.54 -33.99
C GLU A 106 9.63 4.57 -33.43
N LYS A 107 10.83 5.06 -33.09
CA LYS A 107 11.90 4.23 -32.52
C LYS A 107 11.48 3.62 -31.18
N GLY A 108 10.95 4.42 -30.25
CA GLY A 108 10.54 3.96 -28.92
C GLY A 108 9.38 2.96 -29.00
N ARG A 109 8.38 3.25 -29.83
CA ARG A 109 7.24 2.33 -30.07
C ARG A 109 7.74 0.99 -30.63
N ARG A 110 8.63 1.00 -31.64
CA ARG A 110 9.17 -0.21 -32.25
C ARG A 110 9.93 -1.05 -31.23
N ILE A 111 10.84 -0.45 -30.44
CA ILE A 111 11.58 -1.16 -29.38
C ILE A 111 10.61 -1.85 -28.42
N PHE A 112 9.57 -1.14 -27.96
CA PHE A 112 8.59 -1.71 -27.06
C PHE A 112 7.82 -2.87 -27.69
N MET A 113 7.34 -2.72 -28.93
CA MET A 113 6.61 -3.79 -29.64
C MET A 113 7.50 -5.00 -29.94
N ASP A 114 8.77 -4.79 -30.26
CA ASP A 114 9.74 -5.89 -30.46
C ASP A 114 9.98 -6.67 -29.15
N ALA A 115 10.06 -5.98 -28.00
CA ALA A 115 10.17 -6.62 -26.69
C ALA A 115 8.91 -7.42 -26.32
N VAL A 116 7.73 -6.87 -26.61
CA VAL A 116 6.45 -7.56 -26.39
C VAL A 116 6.38 -8.82 -27.26
N ARG A 117 6.72 -8.72 -28.54
CA ARG A 117 6.74 -9.88 -29.47
C ARG A 117 7.70 -10.96 -28.99
N LEU A 118 8.94 -10.60 -28.65
CA LEU A 118 9.95 -11.56 -28.20
C LEU A 118 9.49 -12.28 -26.90
N SER A 119 8.95 -11.54 -25.94
CA SER A 119 8.46 -12.14 -24.71
C SER A 119 7.26 -13.07 -24.95
N ALA A 120 6.30 -12.66 -25.78
CA ALA A 120 5.12 -13.47 -26.10
C ALA A 120 5.45 -14.74 -26.89
N GLU A 121 6.53 -14.75 -27.69
CA GLU A 121 7.03 -15.94 -28.38
C GLU A 121 7.64 -17.00 -27.45
N VAL A 122 8.04 -16.60 -26.23
CA VAL A 122 8.76 -17.47 -25.30
C VAL A 122 7.90 -17.86 -24.10
N PHE A 123 7.03 -16.96 -23.61
CA PHE A 123 6.32 -17.12 -22.34
C PHE A 123 4.80 -17.05 -22.50
N ASP A 124 4.08 -17.80 -21.67
CA ASP A 124 2.61 -17.73 -21.54
C ASP A 124 2.17 -16.65 -20.53
N GLU A 125 3.09 -16.05 -19.81
CA GLU A 125 2.86 -14.94 -18.90
C GLU A 125 4.00 -13.92 -19.01
N VAL A 126 3.67 -12.63 -19.07
CA VAL A 126 4.63 -11.54 -19.22
C VAL A 126 4.22 -10.35 -18.34
N ILE A 127 5.18 -9.81 -17.57
CA ILE A 127 4.99 -8.62 -16.75
C ILE A 127 5.71 -7.41 -17.33
N LEU A 128 5.01 -6.28 -17.39
CA LEU A 128 5.63 -4.96 -17.59
C LEU A 128 6.04 -4.41 -16.23
N ASP A 129 7.33 -4.13 -16.06
CA ASP A 129 7.88 -3.46 -14.88
C ASP A 129 7.39 -2.00 -14.77
N ASP A 130 7.50 -1.40 -13.60
CA ASP A 130 7.00 -0.04 -13.30
C ASP A 130 7.70 1.08 -14.05
N PHE A 131 8.72 0.82 -14.83
CA PHE A 131 9.23 1.74 -15.84
C PHE A 131 8.27 1.97 -17.02
N TYR A 132 7.14 1.27 -17.04
CA TYR A 132 6.08 1.50 -18.02
C TYR A 132 5.27 2.77 -17.72
N PHE A 133 5.95 3.88 -17.45
CA PHE A 133 5.38 5.22 -17.32
C PHE A 133 5.78 6.11 -18.52
N ALA A 134 5.19 7.30 -18.65
CA ALA A 134 5.48 8.26 -19.68
C ALA A 134 6.02 9.56 -19.08
N ASN A 135 7.31 9.85 -19.24
CA ASN A 135 7.93 11.07 -18.73
C ASN A 135 8.72 11.87 -19.78
N CYS A 136 8.80 11.38 -21.02
CA CYS A 136 9.49 12.06 -22.11
C CYS A 136 8.86 13.43 -22.44
N ARG A 137 9.73 14.43 -22.70
CA ARG A 137 9.36 15.80 -23.09
C ARG A 137 10.10 16.26 -24.33
N CYS A 138 10.43 15.35 -25.25
CA CYS A 138 11.08 15.71 -26.52
C CYS A 138 10.16 16.57 -27.40
N SER A 139 10.69 17.08 -28.50
CA SER A 139 9.93 17.95 -29.43
C SER A 139 8.66 17.28 -29.95
N GLU A 140 8.69 15.98 -30.21
CA GLU A 140 7.52 15.20 -30.65
C GLU A 140 6.45 15.12 -29.56
N CYS A 141 6.85 14.80 -28.31
CA CYS A 141 5.93 14.78 -27.18
C CYS A 141 5.29 16.16 -26.93
N VAL A 142 6.07 17.24 -27.02
CA VAL A 142 5.56 18.61 -26.89
C VAL A 142 4.56 18.94 -28.00
N LYS A 143 4.87 18.54 -29.24
CA LYS A 143 3.98 18.74 -30.41
C LYS A 143 2.66 17.97 -30.25
N ILE A 144 2.72 16.68 -29.87
CA ILE A 144 1.54 15.82 -29.67
C ILE A 144 0.70 16.31 -28.49
N LYS A 145 1.34 16.79 -27.41
CA LYS A 145 0.66 17.38 -26.27
C LYS A 145 -0.23 18.56 -26.69
N GLY A 146 0.28 19.48 -27.50
CA GLY A 146 -0.44 20.70 -27.89
C GLY A 146 -0.90 21.51 -26.67
N SER A 147 -2.19 21.85 -26.62
CA SER A 147 -2.81 22.62 -25.52
C SER A 147 -3.22 21.75 -24.31
N ARG A 148 -3.20 20.41 -24.43
CA ARG A 148 -3.54 19.51 -23.32
C ARG A 148 -2.53 19.64 -22.17
N SER A 149 -2.95 19.23 -20.95
CA SER A 149 -2.01 18.98 -19.85
C SER A 149 -1.12 17.77 -20.14
N TRP A 150 0.01 17.64 -19.43
CA TRP A 150 0.85 16.44 -19.52
C TRP A 150 0.09 15.18 -19.07
N LYS A 151 -0.75 15.29 -18.04
CA LYS A 151 -1.62 14.22 -17.56
C LYS A 151 -2.53 13.69 -18.67
N GLU A 152 -3.32 14.56 -19.29
CA GLU A 152 -4.25 14.17 -20.36
C GLU A 152 -3.54 13.54 -21.57
N MET A 153 -2.40 14.13 -21.97
CA MET A 153 -1.60 13.59 -23.08
C MET A 153 -1.04 12.22 -22.75
N ARG A 154 -0.48 12.03 -21.57
CA ARG A 154 0.15 10.76 -21.15
C ARG A 154 -0.86 9.65 -20.95
N LEU A 155 -2.01 9.94 -20.33
CA LEU A 155 -3.08 8.98 -20.18
C LEU A 155 -3.58 8.48 -21.54
N ALA A 156 -3.86 9.39 -22.49
CA ALA A 156 -4.29 9.02 -23.83
C ALA A 156 -3.23 8.20 -24.60
N GLN A 157 -1.96 8.63 -24.54
CA GLN A 157 -0.85 7.94 -25.19
C GLN A 157 -0.63 6.53 -24.63
N LYS A 158 -0.68 6.39 -23.31
CA LYS A 158 -0.50 5.10 -22.64
C LYS A 158 -1.63 4.14 -22.96
N LEU A 159 -2.86 4.62 -22.97
CA LEU A 159 -4.02 3.80 -23.33
C LEU A 159 -3.91 3.26 -24.75
N GLU A 160 -3.51 4.09 -25.72
CA GLU A 160 -3.28 3.70 -27.11
C GLU A 160 -2.20 2.63 -27.23
N ILE A 161 -0.98 2.90 -26.71
CA ILE A 161 0.15 1.97 -26.84
C ILE A 161 -0.08 0.66 -26.07
N THR A 162 -0.82 0.70 -24.95
CA THR A 162 -1.22 -0.49 -24.19
C THR A 162 -2.13 -1.38 -25.02
N GLY A 163 -3.14 -0.80 -25.67
CA GLY A 163 -4.05 -1.55 -26.56
C GLY A 163 -3.33 -2.25 -27.71
N GLU A 164 -2.39 -1.55 -28.35
CA GLU A 164 -1.54 -2.13 -29.40
C GLU A 164 -0.66 -3.27 -28.87
N ALA A 165 -0.02 -3.08 -27.71
CA ALA A 165 0.88 -4.06 -27.12
C ALA A 165 0.15 -5.35 -26.72
N VAL A 166 -1.01 -5.22 -26.06
CA VAL A 166 -1.82 -6.39 -25.67
C VAL A 166 -2.38 -7.12 -26.87
N THR A 167 -2.82 -6.39 -27.91
CA THR A 167 -3.26 -6.99 -29.18
C THR A 167 -2.13 -7.79 -29.80
N LEU A 168 -0.94 -7.20 -29.96
CA LEU A 168 0.24 -7.87 -30.50
C LEU A 168 0.61 -9.12 -29.68
N ALA A 169 0.62 -9.00 -28.35
CA ALA A 169 0.95 -10.13 -27.48
C ALA A 169 -0.01 -11.31 -27.70
N LYS A 170 -1.32 -11.04 -27.81
CA LYS A 170 -2.36 -12.06 -28.03
C LYS A 170 -2.35 -12.62 -29.47
N GLU A 171 -1.94 -11.84 -30.47
CA GLU A 171 -1.72 -12.33 -31.83
C GLU A 171 -0.56 -13.34 -31.89
N VAL A 172 0.52 -13.08 -31.13
CA VAL A 172 1.69 -13.96 -31.06
C VAL A 172 1.40 -15.20 -30.22
N ASN A 173 0.78 -14.99 -29.04
CA ASN A 173 0.42 -16.07 -28.12
C ASN A 173 -1.02 -15.83 -27.56
N PRO A 174 -2.02 -16.50 -28.11
CA PRO A 174 -3.42 -16.32 -27.66
C PRO A 174 -3.69 -16.71 -26.19
N LYS A 175 -2.77 -17.44 -25.55
CA LYS A 175 -2.89 -17.87 -24.15
C LYS A 175 -2.23 -16.92 -23.16
N ILE A 176 -1.55 -15.89 -23.64
CA ILE A 176 -0.73 -15.02 -22.81
C ILE A 176 -1.55 -14.34 -21.70
N ASN A 177 -1.02 -14.41 -20.45
CA ASN A 177 -1.42 -13.55 -19.35
C ASN A 177 -0.50 -12.33 -19.36
N PHE A 178 -1.01 -11.17 -19.77
CA PHE A 178 -0.21 -9.95 -19.89
C PHE A 178 -0.51 -9.04 -18.69
N ILE A 179 0.53 -8.74 -17.90
CA ILE A 179 0.45 -8.14 -16.58
C ILE A 179 1.07 -6.74 -16.59
N ILE A 180 0.40 -5.78 -15.95
CA ILE A 180 0.99 -4.48 -15.63
C ILE A 180 1.36 -4.41 -14.15
N LYS A 181 2.59 -3.97 -13.83
CA LYS A 181 2.99 -3.62 -12.47
C LYS A 181 2.73 -2.14 -12.23
N TYR A 182 1.91 -1.84 -11.20
CA TYR A 182 1.74 -0.48 -10.69
C TYR A 182 2.77 -0.20 -9.61
N PRO A 183 3.50 0.94 -9.67
CA PRO A 183 4.48 1.31 -8.64
C PRO A 183 3.82 1.76 -7.33
N GLN A 184 4.61 1.88 -6.27
CA GLN A 184 4.13 2.28 -4.94
C GLN A 184 3.68 3.76 -4.85
N TRP A 185 4.05 4.62 -5.79
CA TRP A 185 3.73 6.05 -5.77
C TRP A 185 2.34 6.36 -6.38
N TYR A 186 1.29 5.76 -5.82
CA TYR A 186 -0.09 5.81 -6.32
C TYR A 186 -0.71 7.22 -6.38
N GLU A 187 -0.19 8.19 -5.63
CA GLU A 187 -0.64 9.58 -5.68
C GLU A 187 -0.35 10.25 -7.03
N TYR A 188 0.60 9.73 -7.80
CA TYR A 188 1.08 10.30 -9.04
C TYR A 188 0.83 9.45 -10.29
N TYR A 189 0.00 8.42 -10.20
CA TYR A 189 -0.27 7.52 -11.33
C TYR A 189 -0.65 8.27 -12.60
N ASN A 190 -1.68 9.10 -12.52
CA ASN A 190 -2.20 9.82 -13.69
C ASN A 190 -1.21 10.82 -14.29
N GLU A 191 -0.34 11.41 -13.47
CA GLU A 191 0.68 12.38 -13.91
C GLU A 191 1.75 11.71 -14.80
N THR A 192 1.92 10.41 -14.65
CA THR A 192 2.90 9.60 -15.40
C THR A 192 2.25 8.65 -16.40
N GLY A 193 0.94 8.71 -16.54
CA GLY A 193 0.18 7.96 -17.53
C GLY A 193 -0.33 6.60 -17.08
N TYR A 194 -0.11 6.18 -15.82
CA TYR A 194 -0.81 5.04 -15.27
C TYR A 194 -2.30 5.34 -15.12
N ASN A 195 -3.14 4.44 -15.60
CA ASN A 195 -4.58 4.62 -15.67
C ASN A 195 -5.31 3.43 -15.00
N PRO A 196 -5.41 3.42 -13.65
CA PRO A 196 -6.06 2.33 -12.94
C PRO A 196 -7.57 2.22 -13.24
N ALA A 197 -8.18 3.20 -13.90
CA ALA A 197 -9.58 3.12 -14.31
C ALA A 197 -9.79 2.31 -15.59
N GLU A 198 -8.83 2.31 -16.52
CA GLU A 198 -9.01 1.72 -17.86
C GLU A 198 -8.01 0.58 -18.12
N GLU A 199 -6.75 0.70 -17.70
CA GLU A 199 -5.71 -0.32 -17.95
C GLU A 199 -6.10 -1.71 -17.42
N PRO A 200 -6.72 -1.89 -16.22
CA PRO A 200 -7.16 -3.21 -15.77
C PRO A 200 -8.22 -3.87 -16.64
N GLY A 201 -8.91 -3.10 -17.51
CA GLY A 201 -9.82 -3.61 -18.53
C GLY A 201 -9.11 -4.13 -19.79
N ILE A 202 -7.84 -3.78 -19.99
CA ILE A 202 -7.02 -4.14 -21.16
C ILE A 202 -6.05 -5.27 -20.82
N PHE A 203 -5.31 -5.14 -19.69
CA PHE A 203 -4.43 -6.19 -19.18
C PHE A 203 -5.23 -7.36 -18.59
N ASP A 204 -4.66 -8.55 -18.64
CA ASP A 204 -5.29 -9.75 -18.06
C ASP A 204 -5.18 -9.74 -16.53
N SER A 205 -4.08 -9.23 -15.99
CA SER A 205 -3.81 -9.15 -14.56
C SER A 205 -3.00 -7.89 -14.21
N ILE A 206 -2.94 -7.56 -12.91
CA ILE A 206 -2.11 -6.49 -12.39
C ILE A 206 -1.15 -7.02 -11.32
N TYR A 207 -0.12 -6.25 -11.02
CA TYR A 207 0.86 -6.50 -9.98
C TYR A 207 1.16 -5.20 -9.21
N THR A 208 1.54 -5.31 -7.94
CA THR A 208 1.69 -4.16 -7.04
C THR A 208 3.14 -3.96 -6.64
N GLY A 209 3.69 -2.78 -6.85
CA GLY A 209 4.93 -2.34 -6.21
C GLY A 209 4.68 -2.04 -4.74
N THR A 210 5.43 -2.68 -3.84
CA THR A 210 5.29 -2.53 -2.39
C THR A 210 6.58 -2.06 -1.72
N GLU A 211 7.46 -1.43 -2.50
CA GLU A 211 8.79 -0.97 -2.11
C GLU A 211 8.71 0.26 -1.20
N THR A 212 8.63 0.10 0.10
CA THR A 212 8.74 1.20 1.08
C THR A 212 10.17 1.41 1.57
N ARG A 213 11.00 0.36 1.48
CA ARG A 213 12.43 0.41 1.79
C ARG A 213 12.69 0.91 3.22
N ASN A 214 13.69 1.76 3.45
CA ASN A 214 13.84 2.47 4.71
C ASN A 214 13.39 3.93 4.54
N PRO A 215 12.23 4.35 5.05
CA PRO A 215 11.67 5.68 4.82
C PRO A 215 12.58 6.85 5.23
N ALA A 216 13.49 6.62 6.18
CA ALA A 216 14.44 7.66 6.62
C ALA A 216 15.49 8.02 5.55
N TYR A 217 15.75 7.10 4.60
CA TYR A 217 16.82 7.24 3.61
C TYR A 217 16.34 7.07 2.18
N ALA A 218 15.18 6.45 1.98
CA ALA A 218 14.61 6.29 0.65
C ALA A 218 14.23 7.64 0.03
N GLN A 219 14.47 7.80 -1.25
CA GLN A 219 14.19 9.05 -1.97
C GLN A 219 12.73 9.51 -1.85
N GLN A 220 11.79 8.57 -1.72
CA GLN A 220 10.36 8.86 -1.67
C GLN A 220 9.82 9.06 -0.25
N HIS A 221 10.56 8.65 0.80
CA HIS A 221 10.18 8.79 2.21
C HIS A 221 8.78 8.25 2.56
N LEU A 222 8.34 7.16 1.91
CA LEU A 222 7.00 6.61 2.07
C LEU A 222 6.83 5.89 3.42
N PRO A 223 5.73 6.12 4.16
CA PRO A 223 5.45 5.39 5.40
C PRO A 223 5.33 3.88 5.13
N LYS A 224 5.87 3.05 6.02
CA LYS A 224 5.94 1.59 5.85
C LYS A 224 4.59 0.91 5.65
N TYR A 225 3.53 1.40 6.30
CA TYR A 225 2.17 0.88 6.13
C TYR A 225 1.68 0.88 4.67
N LEU A 226 2.35 1.66 3.81
CA LEU A 226 2.03 1.73 2.37
C LEU A 226 2.08 0.34 1.72
N SER A 227 3.05 -0.52 2.04
CA SER A 227 3.14 -1.86 1.45
C SER A 227 1.87 -2.69 1.67
N TYR A 228 1.21 -2.54 2.83
CA TYR A 228 -0.10 -3.13 3.10
C TYR A 228 -1.22 -2.38 2.36
N PHE A 229 -1.28 -1.06 2.50
CA PHE A 229 -2.39 -0.27 1.98
C PHE A 229 -2.52 -0.36 0.46
N ILE A 230 -1.40 -0.25 -0.27
CA ILE A 230 -1.42 -0.31 -1.74
C ILE A 230 -1.83 -1.69 -2.26
N MET A 231 -1.46 -2.78 -1.56
CA MET A 231 -1.94 -4.12 -1.88
C MET A 231 -3.46 -4.18 -1.81
N ARG A 232 -4.07 -3.62 -0.76
CA ARG A 232 -5.52 -3.57 -0.60
C ARG A 232 -6.19 -2.64 -1.61
N TYR A 233 -5.58 -1.47 -1.86
CA TYR A 233 -6.10 -0.52 -2.85
C TYR A 233 -6.14 -1.14 -4.25
N LEU A 234 -5.06 -1.75 -4.71
CA LEU A 234 -5.02 -2.35 -6.04
C LEU A 234 -5.82 -3.67 -6.12
N GLU A 235 -6.00 -4.40 -5.01
CA GLU A 235 -6.98 -5.49 -4.97
C GLU A 235 -8.41 -4.96 -5.19
N SER A 236 -8.76 -3.77 -4.66
CA SER A 236 -10.06 -3.15 -4.93
C SER A 236 -10.22 -2.63 -6.36
N VAL A 237 -9.12 -2.26 -7.02
CA VAL A 237 -9.10 -1.83 -8.43
C VAL A 237 -9.33 -3.01 -9.38
N ALA A 238 -8.71 -4.14 -9.13
CA ALA A 238 -8.83 -5.34 -9.95
C ALA A 238 -9.01 -6.60 -9.06
N PRO A 239 -10.20 -6.80 -8.49
CA PRO A 239 -10.47 -7.91 -7.59
C PRO A 239 -10.09 -9.26 -8.20
N GLU A 240 -9.41 -10.10 -7.42
CA GLU A 240 -8.91 -11.43 -7.81
C GLU A 240 -7.85 -11.44 -8.94
N ARG A 241 -7.55 -10.29 -9.56
CA ARG A 241 -6.56 -10.15 -10.64
C ARG A 241 -5.28 -9.42 -10.21
N ASN A 242 -5.19 -8.95 -8.97
CA ASN A 242 -3.94 -8.48 -8.39
C ASN A 242 -3.12 -9.71 -7.93
N LEU A 243 -2.11 -10.08 -8.73
CA LEU A 243 -1.40 -11.35 -8.54
C LEU A 243 -0.44 -11.33 -7.36
N GLY A 244 0.10 -10.16 -6.99
CA GLY A 244 1.04 -10.11 -5.89
C GLY A 244 1.68 -8.76 -5.63
N GLY A 245 2.67 -8.78 -4.74
CA GLY A 245 3.45 -7.62 -4.36
C GLY A 245 4.94 -7.81 -4.66
N TRP A 246 5.63 -6.73 -4.97
CA TRP A 246 7.01 -6.70 -5.40
C TRP A 246 7.80 -5.71 -4.57
N PHE A 247 8.94 -6.14 -4.01
CA PHE A 247 9.83 -5.27 -3.24
C PHE A 247 11.31 -5.60 -3.47
N ASP A 248 12.18 -4.69 -3.05
CA ASP A 248 13.60 -4.74 -3.34
C ASP A 248 14.49 -4.42 -2.11
N PRO A 249 15.81 -4.74 -2.15
CA PRO A 249 16.72 -4.44 -1.07
C PRO A 249 17.29 -3.00 -1.12
N TYR A 250 17.02 -2.26 -2.20
CA TYR A 250 17.60 -0.93 -2.41
C TYR A 250 17.13 0.07 -1.35
N GLU A 251 17.96 1.04 -1.02
CA GLU A 251 17.65 2.07 -0.02
C GLU A 251 17.13 1.53 1.33
N CYS A 252 17.29 0.23 1.60
CA CYS A 252 17.11 -0.34 2.94
C CYS A 252 18.29 -0.03 3.86
N THR A 253 19.32 0.67 3.37
CA THR A 253 20.57 1.00 4.10
C THR A 253 21.24 -0.21 4.73
N TYR A 254 21.17 -1.35 4.06
CA TYR A 254 21.56 -2.68 4.57
C TYR A 254 20.87 -3.08 5.89
N ASN A 255 19.77 -2.42 6.22
CA ASN A 255 18.95 -2.75 7.39
C ASN A 255 18.04 -3.93 7.07
N LEU A 256 18.36 -5.07 7.66
CA LEU A 256 17.60 -6.30 7.52
C LEU A 256 16.12 -6.13 7.89
N SER A 257 15.83 -5.42 8.98
CA SER A 257 14.44 -5.20 9.42
C SER A 257 13.63 -4.43 8.38
N SER A 258 14.21 -3.40 7.75
CA SER A 258 13.53 -2.62 6.69
C SER A 258 13.25 -3.48 5.45
N TYR A 259 14.15 -4.39 5.09
CA TYR A 259 13.92 -5.30 3.97
C TYR A 259 12.82 -6.32 4.26
N LEU A 260 12.89 -6.99 5.41
CA LEU A 260 11.90 -8.02 5.79
C LEU A 260 10.50 -7.42 6.00
N GLU A 261 10.42 -6.21 6.50
CA GLU A 261 9.16 -5.54 6.80
C GLU A 261 8.31 -5.31 5.53
N GLN A 262 8.93 -5.00 4.40
CA GLN A 262 8.21 -4.92 3.12
C GLN A 262 7.48 -6.25 2.84
N GLY A 263 8.12 -7.39 3.07
CA GLY A 263 7.53 -8.71 2.91
C GLY A 263 6.40 -8.98 3.90
N TYR A 264 6.58 -8.65 5.19
CA TYR A 264 5.52 -8.79 6.20
C TYR A 264 4.27 -8.01 5.80
N LEU A 265 4.42 -6.73 5.51
CA LEU A 265 3.29 -5.84 5.23
C LEU A 265 2.58 -6.20 3.91
N THR A 266 3.33 -6.62 2.91
CA THR A 266 2.79 -7.12 1.64
C THR A 266 1.91 -8.36 1.88
N LEU A 267 2.39 -9.32 2.67
CA LEU A 267 1.66 -10.55 2.97
C LEU A 267 0.47 -10.33 3.91
N PHE A 268 0.52 -9.36 4.83
CA PHE A 268 -0.63 -8.95 5.64
C PHE A 268 -1.76 -8.39 4.76
N GLY A 269 -1.42 -7.73 3.65
CA GLY A 269 -2.34 -7.30 2.61
C GLY A 269 -2.92 -8.44 1.76
N LYS A 270 -2.61 -9.72 2.07
CA LYS A 270 -3.08 -10.92 1.35
C LYS A 270 -2.55 -11.02 -0.09
N ALA A 271 -1.30 -10.63 -0.31
CA ALA A 271 -0.63 -10.90 -1.58
C ALA A 271 -0.60 -12.42 -1.85
N ARG A 272 -0.99 -12.82 -3.06
CA ARG A 272 -0.97 -14.23 -3.52
C ARG A 272 0.44 -14.70 -3.85
N GLU A 273 1.28 -13.76 -4.29
CA GLU A 273 2.69 -13.97 -4.61
C GLU A 273 3.50 -12.77 -4.13
N ILE A 274 4.73 -12.97 -3.70
CA ILE A 274 5.70 -11.90 -3.51
C ILE A 274 6.84 -12.07 -4.51
N THR A 275 7.24 -10.98 -5.17
CA THR A 275 8.37 -10.97 -6.10
C THR A 275 9.56 -10.24 -5.48
N LEU A 276 10.69 -10.92 -5.45
CA LEU A 276 11.96 -10.40 -4.96
C LEU A 276 12.73 -9.77 -6.12
N PHE A 277 12.93 -8.47 -6.08
CA PHE A 277 13.79 -7.77 -7.05
C PHE A 277 15.17 -7.52 -6.44
N CYS A 278 16.27 -7.83 -7.10
CA CYS A 278 16.37 -8.75 -8.21
C CYS A 278 17.44 -9.80 -7.90
N LEU A 279 17.44 -10.89 -8.68
CA LEU A 279 18.35 -12.02 -8.48
C LEU A 279 19.80 -11.58 -8.37
N GLY A 280 20.28 -10.80 -9.34
CA GLY A 280 21.68 -10.38 -9.40
C GLY A 280 22.12 -9.55 -8.21
N SER A 281 21.27 -8.61 -7.74
CA SER A 281 21.56 -7.82 -6.55
C SER A 281 21.64 -8.68 -5.30
N LEU A 282 20.67 -9.59 -5.12
CA LEU A 282 20.61 -10.48 -3.95
C LEU A 282 21.72 -11.54 -3.94
N MET A 283 22.25 -11.93 -5.09
CA MET A 283 23.38 -12.85 -5.19
C MET A 283 24.74 -12.13 -5.19
N GLY A 284 24.82 -10.99 -5.87
CA GLY A 284 26.07 -10.31 -6.18
C GLY A 284 26.57 -9.38 -5.08
N ASP A 285 25.68 -8.63 -4.43
CA ASP A 285 26.07 -7.76 -3.33
C ASP A 285 26.30 -8.57 -2.06
N HIS A 286 27.49 -8.45 -1.49
CA HIS A 286 27.88 -9.19 -0.29
C HIS A 286 26.92 -8.96 0.89
N ASN A 287 26.40 -7.76 1.06
CA ASN A 287 25.48 -7.43 2.14
C ASN A 287 24.07 -7.94 1.87
N PHE A 288 23.58 -7.82 0.63
CA PHE A 288 22.23 -8.28 0.27
C PHE A 288 22.10 -9.81 0.29
N ARG A 289 23.18 -10.55 0.10
CA ARG A 289 23.18 -12.02 0.25
C ARG A 289 22.69 -12.47 1.63
N LEU A 290 22.90 -11.67 2.68
CA LEU A 290 22.43 -11.97 4.04
C LEU A 290 20.90 -11.85 4.16
N PHE A 291 20.25 -11.10 3.27
CA PHE A 291 18.80 -10.95 3.27
C PHE A 291 18.08 -12.23 2.85
N VAL A 292 18.69 -13.03 1.98
CA VAL A 292 18.07 -14.27 1.45
C VAL A 292 17.78 -15.29 2.55
N PRO A 293 18.73 -15.74 3.40
CA PRO A 293 18.44 -16.68 4.48
C PRO A 293 17.52 -16.10 5.54
N ALA A 294 17.62 -14.80 5.84
CA ALA A 294 16.74 -14.16 6.81
C ALA A 294 15.30 -14.07 6.29
N LEU A 295 15.13 -13.72 5.01
CA LEU A 295 13.81 -13.75 4.36
C LEU A 295 13.25 -15.18 4.33
N GLY A 296 14.07 -16.16 4.00
CA GLY A 296 13.64 -17.57 4.02
C GLY A 296 13.13 -18.04 5.36
N GLN A 297 13.78 -17.62 6.46
CA GLN A 297 13.30 -17.90 7.81
C GLN A 297 11.96 -17.20 8.09
N MET A 298 11.86 -15.91 7.75
CA MET A 298 10.62 -15.15 7.88
C MET A 298 9.46 -15.82 7.15
N LEU A 299 9.66 -16.26 5.92
CA LEU A 299 8.60 -16.87 5.09
C LEU A 299 8.13 -18.20 5.67
N LYS A 300 9.03 -19.01 6.25
CA LYS A 300 8.67 -20.25 6.95
C LYS A 300 7.82 -19.99 8.19
N GLU A 301 8.18 -18.95 8.96
CA GLU A 301 7.45 -18.56 10.18
C GLU A 301 6.07 -17.98 9.86
N LEU A 302 5.94 -17.27 8.72
CA LEU A 302 4.70 -16.63 8.31
C LEU A 302 3.66 -17.58 7.71
N ASP A 303 4.07 -18.65 7.07
CA ASP A 303 3.19 -19.45 6.22
C ASP A 303 1.94 -19.94 6.97
N LYS A 304 2.11 -20.57 8.12
CA LYS A 304 0.98 -21.04 8.93
C LYS A 304 0.12 -19.92 9.53
N PRO A 305 0.70 -18.89 10.19
CA PRO A 305 -0.07 -17.78 10.73
C PRO A 305 -0.93 -17.04 9.69
N LEU A 306 -0.43 -16.83 8.47
CA LEU A 306 -1.20 -16.21 7.40
C LEU A 306 -2.46 -16.98 7.03
N GLY A 307 -2.44 -18.31 7.13
CA GLY A 307 -3.61 -19.16 6.90
C GLY A 307 -4.70 -19.02 7.97
N LEU A 308 -4.36 -18.49 9.16
CA LEU A 308 -5.32 -18.25 10.25
C LEU A 308 -6.07 -16.92 10.09
N LEU A 309 -5.55 -15.99 9.30
CA LEU A 309 -6.16 -14.68 9.08
C LEU A 309 -7.31 -14.77 8.09
N GLY A 310 -8.42 -14.10 8.41
CA GLY A 310 -9.54 -13.87 7.50
C GLY A 310 -9.18 -12.85 6.39
N ASN A 311 -10.20 -12.22 5.82
CA ASN A 311 -9.99 -11.10 4.91
C ASN A 311 -9.67 -9.83 5.71
N PRO A 312 -8.81 -8.94 5.18
CA PRO A 312 -8.55 -7.65 5.81
C PRO A 312 -9.83 -6.87 6.08
N ALA A 313 -9.89 -6.23 7.24
CA ALA A 313 -11.03 -5.49 7.73
C ALA A 313 -10.58 -4.20 8.43
N GLY A 314 -11.51 -3.26 8.63
CA GLY A 314 -11.24 -1.97 9.26
C GLY A 314 -12.21 -0.91 8.77
N ALA A 315 -11.92 0.34 9.05
CA ALA A 315 -12.63 1.45 8.43
C ALA A 315 -12.32 1.48 6.93
N VAL A 316 -13.34 1.71 6.10
CA VAL A 316 -13.14 1.72 4.66
C VAL A 316 -12.61 3.07 4.22
N ALA A 317 -11.36 3.08 3.73
CA ALA A 317 -10.71 4.26 3.19
C ALA A 317 -11.05 4.37 1.69
N TYR A 318 -11.94 5.30 1.36
CA TYR A 318 -12.32 5.54 -0.02
C TYR A 318 -11.34 6.48 -0.71
N ARG A 319 -10.75 6.01 -1.80
CA ARG A 319 -9.88 6.78 -2.68
C ARG A 319 -10.27 6.55 -4.14
N PRO A 320 -10.91 7.51 -4.80
CA PRO A 320 -11.29 7.37 -6.21
C PRO A 320 -10.05 7.22 -7.10
N LEU A 321 -10.21 6.56 -8.25
CA LEU A 321 -9.11 6.18 -9.16
C LEU A 321 -8.27 7.37 -9.66
N TYR A 322 -8.86 8.54 -9.76
CA TYR A 322 -8.19 9.78 -10.16
C TYR A 322 -7.92 10.75 -8.99
N GLY A 323 -8.19 10.28 -7.76
CA GLY A 323 -8.06 11.10 -6.57
C GLY A 323 -6.62 11.45 -6.25
N ARG A 324 -6.40 12.68 -5.74
CA ARG A 324 -5.11 13.18 -5.30
C ARG A 324 -5.27 14.15 -4.13
N GLY A 325 -4.35 14.09 -3.19
CA GLY A 325 -4.26 15.06 -2.07
C GLY A 325 -3.91 14.40 -0.74
N GLU A 326 -3.32 15.21 0.15
CA GLU A 326 -2.83 14.84 1.49
C GLU A 326 -1.78 13.72 1.48
N ASP A 327 -0.94 13.71 0.47
CA ASP A 327 0.38 13.05 0.38
C ASP A 327 0.52 11.77 1.25
N TYR A 328 -0.15 10.67 0.83
CA TYR A 328 -0.13 9.38 1.50
C TYR A 328 -0.72 9.34 2.93
N ILE A 329 -1.66 10.22 3.28
CA ILE A 329 -2.24 10.32 4.63
C ILE A 329 -2.76 8.99 5.19
N HIS A 330 -3.33 8.12 4.36
CA HIS A 330 -3.79 6.79 4.77
C HIS A 330 -2.67 5.97 5.43
N ASN A 331 -1.44 6.11 4.91
CA ASN A 331 -0.30 5.35 5.40
C ASN A 331 0.24 5.93 6.71
N TYR A 332 0.24 7.25 6.87
CA TYR A 332 0.59 7.90 8.13
C TYR A 332 -0.38 7.52 9.25
N LEU A 333 -1.68 7.52 8.97
CA LEU A 333 -2.70 7.09 9.92
C LEU A 333 -2.62 5.58 10.22
N GLY A 334 -2.28 4.76 9.22
CA GLY A 334 -2.00 3.33 9.43
C GLY A 334 -0.82 3.09 10.37
N MET A 335 0.28 3.87 10.24
CA MET A 335 1.39 3.86 11.20
C MET A 335 0.97 4.35 12.60
N CYS A 336 -0.12 5.09 12.72
CA CYS A 336 -0.75 5.44 13.99
C CYS A 336 -1.68 4.36 14.54
N GLY A 337 -1.74 3.17 13.94
CA GLY A 337 -2.53 2.04 14.45
C GLY A 337 -4.00 2.06 14.05
N ILE A 338 -4.36 2.71 12.96
CA ILE A 338 -5.70 2.68 12.38
C ILE A 338 -5.72 1.62 11.26
N PRO A 339 -6.47 0.52 11.41
CA PRO A 339 -6.57 -0.47 10.34
C PRO A 339 -7.55 0.01 9.27
N PHE A 340 -7.08 0.03 8.02
CA PHE A 340 -7.88 0.40 6.87
C PHE A 340 -8.10 -0.78 5.93
N GLU A 341 -9.31 -0.86 5.39
CA GLU A 341 -9.56 -1.54 4.12
C GLU A 341 -9.71 -0.48 3.03
N ALA A 342 -8.85 -0.55 2.00
CA ALA A 342 -8.83 0.44 0.94
C ALA A 342 -9.87 0.11 -0.14
N SER A 343 -10.56 1.12 -0.66
CA SER A 343 -11.53 0.97 -1.74
C SER A 343 -11.42 2.08 -2.78
N CYS A 344 -11.42 1.70 -4.06
CA CYS A 344 -11.55 2.64 -5.17
C CYS A 344 -13.03 2.97 -5.50
N THR A 345 -13.97 2.22 -4.92
CA THR A 345 -15.42 2.44 -5.03
C THR A 345 -15.97 2.92 -3.70
N TYR A 346 -16.88 3.90 -3.73
CA TYR A 346 -17.48 4.42 -2.50
C TYR A 346 -18.25 3.33 -1.75
N PRO A 347 -18.00 3.12 -0.44
CA PRO A 347 -18.57 2.01 0.32
C PRO A 347 -19.93 2.42 0.93
N GLU A 348 -21.01 2.23 0.23
CA GLU A 348 -22.37 2.68 0.61
C GLU A 348 -22.89 2.06 1.94
N HIS A 349 -22.37 0.90 2.34
CA HIS A 349 -22.86 0.14 3.50
C HIS A 349 -21.80 -0.09 4.59
N ALA A 350 -20.70 0.65 4.56
CA ALA A 350 -19.67 0.51 5.59
C ALA A 350 -20.10 1.17 6.91
N ASP A 351 -19.76 0.54 8.04
CA ASP A 351 -20.00 1.12 9.38
C ASP A 351 -19.23 2.44 9.58
N THR A 352 -18.01 2.50 9.04
CA THR A 352 -17.15 3.68 9.10
C THR A 352 -16.47 3.92 7.75
N VAL A 353 -16.64 5.13 7.21
CA VAL A 353 -16.00 5.57 5.95
C VAL A 353 -14.98 6.65 6.27
N PHE A 354 -13.74 6.48 5.79
CA PHE A 354 -12.69 7.49 5.86
C PHE A 354 -12.50 8.18 4.52
N LEU A 355 -12.46 9.51 4.53
CA LEU A 355 -12.39 10.37 3.36
C LEU A 355 -11.28 11.42 3.54
N ALA A 356 -10.17 11.20 2.84
CA ALA A 356 -9.08 12.17 2.73
C ALA A 356 -9.36 13.19 1.62
N GLU A 357 -8.49 14.18 1.45
CA GLU A 357 -8.62 15.20 0.40
C GLU A 357 -8.80 14.59 -1.00
N SER A 358 -8.15 13.46 -1.27
CA SER A 358 -8.26 12.74 -2.55
C SER A 358 -9.69 12.31 -2.88
N ALA A 359 -10.54 12.04 -1.88
CA ALA A 359 -11.94 11.68 -2.09
C ALA A 359 -12.75 12.82 -2.73
N GLY A 360 -12.34 14.08 -2.52
CA GLY A 360 -13.01 15.26 -3.09
C GLY A 360 -12.91 15.39 -4.61
N ASP A 361 -12.19 14.51 -5.31
CA ASP A 361 -12.19 14.42 -6.78
C ASP A 361 -13.40 13.63 -7.32
N ASP A 362 -14.18 12.97 -6.45
CA ASP A 362 -15.46 12.39 -6.79
C ASP A 362 -16.55 13.47 -6.83
N PRO A 363 -17.13 13.80 -8.00
CA PRO A 363 -18.14 14.85 -8.12
C PRO A 363 -19.45 14.54 -7.37
N GLU A 364 -19.70 13.27 -7.04
CA GLU A 364 -20.90 12.82 -6.33
C GLU A 364 -20.67 12.66 -4.82
N LEU A 365 -19.45 13.00 -4.32
CA LEU A 365 -19.05 12.71 -2.94
C LEU A 365 -20.03 13.27 -1.90
N ILE A 366 -20.48 14.50 -2.05
CA ILE A 366 -21.42 15.16 -1.11
C ILE A 366 -22.70 14.31 -0.96
N GLN A 367 -23.28 13.86 -2.07
CA GLN A 367 -24.49 13.04 -2.05
C GLN A 367 -24.23 11.66 -1.44
N LYS A 368 -23.10 11.03 -1.77
CA LYS A 368 -22.70 9.74 -1.20
C LYS A 368 -22.50 9.82 0.32
N MET A 369 -21.82 10.87 0.80
CA MET A 369 -21.66 11.13 2.23
C MET A 369 -23.01 11.32 2.92
N HIS A 370 -23.90 12.14 2.33
CA HIS A 370 -25.24 12.36 2.86
C HIS A 370 -25.98 11.03 3.02
N ASN A 371 -26.00 10.20 2.00
CA ASN A 371 -26.69 8.91 2.02
C ASN A 371 -26.14 7.97 3.10
N SER A 372 -24.81 7.86 3.23
CA SER A 372 -24.15 7.04 4.27
C SER A 372 -24.51 7.52 5.68
N LEU A 373 -24.45 8.82 5.93
CA LEU A 373 -24.80 9.40 7.23
C LEU A 373 -26.28 9.18 7.57
N MET A 374 -27.18 9.32 6.60
CA MET A 374 -28.61 9.03 6.78
C MET A 374 -28.87 7.55 7.05
N ALA A 375 -28.04 6.65 6.52
CA ALA A 375 -28.12 5.22 6.74
C ALA A 375 -27.48 4.75 8.07
N GLY A 376 -26.81 5.66 8.83
CA GLY A 376 -26.20 5.35 10.13
C GLY A 376 -24.71 5.03 10.09
N SER A 377 -24.03 5.22 8.96
CA SER A 377 -22.58 5.14 8.88
C SER A 377 -21.93 6.32 9.61
N ASP A 378 -20.78 6.08 10.24
CA ASP A 378 -19.90 7.15 10.70
C ASP A 378 -18.96 7.56 9.56
N VAL A 379 -18.89 8.86 9.24
CA VAL A 379 -18.03 9.41 8.21
C VAL A 379 -16.94 10.25 8.87
N VAL A 380 -15.69 9.86 8.63
CA VAL A 380 -14.51 10.57 9.16
C VAL A 380 -13.82 11.26 8.00
N VAL A 381 -13.65 12.57 8.08
CA VAL A 381 -13.04 13.39 7.04
C VAL A 381 -11.81 14.11 7.56
N THR A 382 -10.89 14.44 6.66
CA THR A 382 -9.72 15.25 6.98
C THR A 382 -9.99 16.75 6.81
N SER A 383 -9.19 17.59 7.47
CA SER A 383 -9.19 19.04 7.23
C SER A 383 -8.89 19.40 5.77
N GLY A 384 -8.08 18.58 5.07
CA GLY A 384 -7.82 18.73 3.65
C GLY A 384 -9.06 18.54 2.79
N LEU A 385 -9.91 17.55 3.12
CA LEU A 385 -11.18 17.37 2.42
C LEU A 385 -12.15 18.54 2.68
N VAL A 386 -12.22 19.04 3.91
CA VAL A 386 -13.01 20.25 4.24
C VAL A 386 -12.55 21.44 3.39
N ARG A 387 -11.23 21.63 3.24
CA ARG A 387 -10.65 22.66 2.37
C ARG A 387 -11.08 22.48 0.91
N LYS A 388 -10.99 21.27 0.38
CA LYS A 388 -11.28 20.96 -1.03
C LYS A 388 -12.74 21.14 -1.40
N LEU A 389 -13.65 20.70 -0.53
CA LEU A 389 -15.09 20.82 -0.72
C LEU A 389 -15.63 22.23 -0.36
N GLY A 390 -14.94 22.92 0.55
CA GLY A 390 -15.23 24.31 0.92
C GLY A 390 -16.68 24.55 1.30
N LYS A 391 -17.31 25.55 0.62
CA LYS A 391 -18.68 25.95 0.92
C LYS A 391 -19.72 24.81 0.76
N ALA A 392 -19.51 23.88 -0.18
CA ALA A 392 -20.45 22.76 -0.37
C ALA A 392 -20.49 21.84 0.85
N PHE A 393 -19.34 21.61 1.51
CA PHE A 393 -19.27 20.86 2.76
C PHE A 393 -20.01 21.60 3.89
N CYS A 394 -19.69 22.88 4.07
CA CYS A 394 -20.26 23.71 5.13
C CYS A 394 -21.79 23.84 5.02
N ASP A 395 -22.29 24.14 3.83
CA ASP A 395 -23.73 24.33 3.60
C ASP A 395 -24.53 23.01 3.76
N THR A 396 -23.89 21.86 3.52
CA THR A 396 -24.60 20.56 3.53
C THR A 396 -24.55 19.90 4.90
N PHE A 397 -23.40 19.91 5.57
CA PHE A 397 -23.21 19.06 6.74
C PHE A 397 -23.12 19.82 8.05
N VAL A 398 -22.19 20.77 8.16
CA VAL A 398 -21.88 21.44 9.43
C VAL A 398 -21.05 22.69 9.19
N ASN A 399 -21.27 23.73 10.00
CA ASN A 399 -20.58 25.01 9.87
C ASN A 399 -19.12 24.94 10.34
N VAL A 400 -18.26 24.36 9.48
CA VAL A 400 -16.81 24.29 9.66
C VAL A 400 -16.11 24.77 8.40
N ASN A 401 -15.18 25.71 8.54
CA ASN A 401 -14.44 26.30 7.43
C ASN A 401 -12.93 26.12 7.62
N TYR A 402 -12.25 25.72 6.57
CA TYR A 402 -10.79 25.73 6.53
C TYR A 402 -10.31 27.17 6.30
N THR A 403 -9.44 27.67 7.18
CA THR A 403 -8.89 29.02 7.05
C THR A 403 -7.47 29.00 6.49
N ALA A 404 -6.98 30.15 6.00
CA ALA A 404 -5.58 30.31 5.60
C ALA A 404 -4.61 30.45 6.80
N ARG A 405 -5.16 30.52 8.03
CA ARG A 405 -4.36 30.68 9.25
C ARG A 405 -3.76 29.37 9.69
N LYS A 406 -2.62 29.43 10.36
CA LYS A 406 -1.90 28.28 10.96
C LYS A 406 -1.71 28.54 12.45
N ALA A 407 -1.55 27.44 13.19
CA ALA A 407 -1.20 27.46 14.60
C ALA A 407 0.01 26.57 14.85
N LEU A 408 0.95 27.05 15.64
CA LEU A 408 2.05 26.26 16.16
C LEU A 408 1.63 25.75 17.55
N VAL A 409 1.53 24.43 17.73
CA VAL A 409 0.94 23.82 18.92
C VAL A 409 1.83 22.71 19.50
N LYS A 410 1.75 22.56 20.81
CA LYS A 410 2.45 21.51 21.55
C LYS A 410 1.59 20.93 22.68
N GLU A 411 0.67 21.72 23.21
CA GLU A 411 -0.21 21.35 24.32
C GLU A 411 -1.57 20.91 23.78
N TYR A 412 -2.13 19.87 24.38
CA TYR A 412 -3.37 19.24 23.94
C TYR A 412 -4.30 18.94 25.10
N ALA A 413 -5.59 18.85 24.84
CA ALA A 413 -6.57 18.32 25.77
C ALA A 413 -7.60 17.46 25.05
N ASN A 414 -8.05 16.41 25.73
CA ASN A 414 -9.24 15.67 25.35
C ASN A 414 -10.44 16.18 26.15
N THR A 415 -11.61 16.14 25.55
CA THR A 415 -12.87 16.58 26.17
C THR A 415 -13.83 15.42 26.37
N LYS A 416 -14.78 15.61 27.29
CA LYS A 416 -15.94 14.74 27.50
C LYS A 416 -17.21 15.56 27.29
N ASP A 417 -18.34 14.86 27.28
CA ASP A 417 -19.67 15.48 27.27
C ASP A 417 -19.83 16.48 26.11
N ASN A 418 -19.41 16.08 24.91
CA ASN A 418 -19.47 16.92 23.72
C ASN A 418 -18.71 18.26 23.87
N GLY A 419 -17.51 18.22 24.41
CA GLY A 419 -16.64 19.38 24.53
C GLY A 419 -16.88 20.24 25.80
N LEU A 420 -17.82 19.84 26.66
CA LEU A 420 -18.15 20.62 27.85
C LEU A 420 -17.14 20.49 29.00
N THR A 421 -16.42 19.39 29.06
CA THR A 421 -15.48 19.09 30.16
C THR A 421 -14.16 18.57 29.64
N ILE A 422 -13.04 19.19 30.05
CA ILE A 422 -11.71 18.69 29.79
C ILE A 422 -11.50 17.41 30.61
N SER A 423 -11.14 16.32 29.94
CA SER A 423 -10.88 15.02 30.58
C SER A 423 -9.41 14.76 30.88
N GLY A 424 -8.51 15.51 30.26
CA GLY A 424 -7.07 15.46 30.48
C GLY A 424 -6.33 16.46 29.60
N SER A 425 -5.15 16.88 30.05
CA SER A 425 -4.23 17.75 29.31
C SER A 425 -2.89 17.05 29.13
N TYR A 426 -2.27 17.20 27.98
CA TYR A 426 -1.08 16.47 27.57
C TYR A 426 -0.15 17.37 26.77
N SER A 427 1.17 17.14 26.91
CA SER A 427 2.19 17.83 26.12
C SER A 427 2.73 16.90 25.04
N GLY A 428 2.88 17.39 23.83
CA GLY A 428 3.57 16.70 22.75
C GLY A 428 5.10 16.78 22.89
N ASP A 429 5.82 15.95 22.16
CA ASP A 429 7.29 15.92 22.19
C ASP A 429 7.90 17.17 21.55
N LYS A 430 7.25 17.73 20.54
CA LYS A 430 7.70 18.94 19.83
C LYS A 430 6.51 19.83 19.45
N GLU A 431 6.81 21.07 19.07
CA GLU A 431 5.85 21.95 18.41
C GLU A 431 5.58 21.46 16.98
N ILE A 432 4.31 21.47 16.57
CA ILE A 432 3.87 21.12 15.21
C ILE A 432 2.99 22.23 14.64
N LEU A 433 3.00 22.34 13.31
CA LEU A 433 2.20 23.32 12.59
C LEU A 433 0.90 22.68 12.06
N ILE A 434 -0.23 23.22 12.48
CA ILE A 434 -1.55 22.75 12.07
C ILE A 434 -2.36 23.85 11.37
N PRO A 435 -3.27 23.52 10.44
CA PRO A 435 -4.25 24.48 9.94
C PRO A 435 -5.26 24.85 11.02
N GLN A 436 -5.75 26.10 10.97
CA GLN A 436 -6.84 26.52 11.82
C GLN A 436 -8.18 26.30 11.12
N LEU A 437 -9.04 25.53 11.74
CA LEU A 437 -10.45 25.44 11.37
C LEU A 437 -11.25 26.49 12.14
N ASP A 438 -12.15 27.17 11.44
CA ASP A 438 -13.16 28.04 12.03
C ASP A 438 -14.48 27.29 12.07
N TYR A 439 -15.16 27.25 13.21
CA TYR A 439 -16.36 26.44 13.40
C TYR A 439 -17.32 27.05 14.42
N ALA A 440 -18.60 26.75 14.27
CA ALA A 440 -19.64 27.19 15.21
C ALA A 440 -19.71 26.20 16.39
N THR A 441 -19.37 26.67 17.60
CA THR A 441 -19.28 25.84 18.81
C THR A 441 -20.59 25.19 19.26
N ASN A 442 -21.74 25.64 18.77
CA ASN A 442 -23.04 25.04 19.06
C ASN A 442 -23.55 24.12 17.94
N ASP A 443 -22.77 23.93 16.87
CA ASP A 443 -23.11 23.11 15.72
C ASP A 443 -22.27 21.82 15.70
N ILE A 444 -21.00 21.91 16.12
CA ILE A 444 -20.08 20.80 16.21
C ILE A 444 -19.21 20.91 17.49
N TRP A 445 -18.72 19.76 17.99
CA TRP A 445 -18.06 19.66 19.29
C TRP A 445 -16.64 19.12 19.18
N GLU A 446 -15.72 19.68 19.97
CA GLU A 446 -14.36 19.18 20.11
C GLU A 446 -14.34 17.89 20.93
N LEU A 447 -13.65 16.87 20.44
CA LEU A 447 -13.24 15.68 21.20
C LEU A 447 -11.78 15.76 21.64
N ALA A 448 -10.96 16.42 20.84
CA ALA A 448 -9.57 16.77 21.16
C ALA A 448 -9.25 18.15 20.57
N ALA A 449 -8.51 18.92 21.34
CA ALA A 449 -8.05 20.26 20.94
C ALA A 449 -6.57 20.44 21.26
N ALA A 450 -5.91 21.32 20.50
CA ALA A 450 -4.56 21.82 20.82
C ALA A 450 -4.65 23.24 21.34
N TYR A 451 -3.66 23.64 22.14
CA TYR A 451 -3.60 24.95 22.75
C TYR A 451 -2.30 25.67 22.40
N GLY A 452 -2.40 26.97 22.20
CA GLY A 452 -1.26 27.85 21.95
C GLY A 452 -1.70 29.31 21.94
N HIS A 453 -0.84 30.20 22.46
CA HIS A 453 -1.09 31.66 22.45
C HIS A 453 -2.46 32.08 23.00
N ASP A 454 -2.86 31.48 24.14
CA ASP A 454 -4.16 31.73 24.81
C ASP A 454 -5.40 31.43 23.93
N ASN A 455 -5.25 30.52 22.98
CA ASN A 455 -6.31 30.08 22.09
C ASN A 455 -6.34 28.55 21.96
N ASN A 456 -7.48 27.98 21.57
CA ASN A 456 -7.62 26.57 21.28
C ASN A 456 -7.85 26.33 19.79
N PHE A 457 -7.43 25.16 19.33
CA PHE A 457 -7.52 24.74 17.93
C PHE A 457 -8.02 23.30 17.87
N PRO A 458 -9.09 23.00 17.13
CA PRO A 458 -9.66 21.66 17.11
C PRO A 458 -8.70 20.68 16.41
N ILE A 459 -8.47 19.54 17.06
CA ILE A 459 -7.78 18.37 16.46
C ILE A 459 -8.82 17.36 15.99
N VAL A 460 -9.87 17.12 16.76
CA VAL A 460 -10.98 16.25 16.39
C VAL A 460 -12.29 16.97 16.71
N LEU A 461 -13.08 17.18 15.67
CA LEU A 461 -14.46 17.69 15.78
C LEU A 461 -15.44 16.56 15.45
N ARG A 462 -16.61 16.55 16.10
CA ARG A 462 -17.68 15.57 15.81
C ARG A 462 -19.08 16.15 16.08
N CYS A 463 -20.02 15.83 15.17
CA CYS A 463 -21.44 16.06 15.38
C CYS A 463 -22.30 14.89 14.87
N ARG A 464 -23.57 14.88 15.20
CA ARG A 464 -24.56 13.97 14.61
C ARG A 464 -25.07 14.55 13.29
N TYR A 465 -25.31 13.64 12.32
CA TYR A 465 -25.99 13.98 11.08
C TYR A 465 -26.85 12.77 10.66
N GLY A 466 -28.16 12.94 10.59
CA GLY A 466 -29.06 11.82 10.37
C GLY A 466 -28.94 10.78 11.49
N GLU A 467 -28.77 9.52 11.11
CA GLU A 467 -28.56 8.40 12.02
C GLU A 467 -27.06 8.13 12.30
N GLY A 468 -26.16 8.76 11.55
CA GLY A 468 -24.71 8.62 11.67
C GLY A 468 -24.05 9.81 12.38
N ARG A 469 -22.72 9.83 12.28
CA ARG A 469 -21.88 10.89 12.83
C ARG A 469 -20.86 11.33 11.78
N ILE A 470 -20.63 12.64 11.69
CA ILE A 470 -19.52 13.20 10.94
C ILE A 470 -18.43 13.64 11.91
N SER A 471 -17.20 13.20 11.63
CA SER A 471 -16.02 13.60 12.39
C SER A 471 -14.99 14.23 11.47
N ILE A 472 -14.31 15.28 11.94
CA ILE A 472 -13.26 15.99 11.20
C ILE A 472 -11.96 15.85 11.98
N ILE A 473 -10.90 15.39 11.31
CA ILE A 473 -9.55 15.32 11.87
C ILE A 473 -8.71 16.44 11.25
N THR A 474 -8.11 17.27 12.09
CA THR A 474 -7.13 18.26 11.64
C THR A 474 -5.80 17.56 11.35
N ILE A 475 -5.40 17.56 10.08
CA ILE A 475 -4.13 17.00 9.65
C ILE A 475 -3.04 18.09 9.72
N PRO A 476 -1.89 17.83 10.35
CA PRO A 476 -0.75 18.74 10.34
C PRO A 476 -0.27 19.06 8.92
N ASP A 477 0.42 20.19 8.76
CA ASP A 477 1.01 20.59 7.48
C ASP A 477 2.03 19.56 6.96
N ASP A 478 2.79 18.96 7.87
CA ASP A 478 3.60 17.76 7.61
C ASP A 478 2.87 16.55 8.19
N CYS A 479 2.44 15.61 7.35
CA CYS A 479 1.74 14.41 7.80
C CYS A 479 2.58 13.56 8.77
N GLY A 480 3.92 13.64 8.71
CA GLY A 480 4.81 12.98 9.66
C GLY A 480 4.67 13.49 11.09
N ASP A 481 4.16 14.71 11.27
CA ASP A 481 3.90 15.29 12.59
C ASP A 481 2.75 14.61 13.35
N LEU A 482 1.91 13.81 12.67
CA LEU A 482 0.95 12.92 13.35
C LEU A 482 1.64 11.98 14.35
N TYR A 483 2.90 11.62 14.11
CA TYR A 483 3.67 10.76 15.02
C TYR A 483 4.04 11.46 16.33
N SER A 484 3.95 12.77 16.38
CA SER A 484 4.27 13.58 17.56
C SER A 484 3.05 13.88 18.45
N TYR A 485 1.85 13.45 18.05
CA TYR A 485 0.68 13.56 18.91
C TYR A 485 0.81 12.67 20.15
N PRO A 486 0.41 13.15 21.34
CA PRO A 486 0.33 12.32 22.55
C PRO A 486 -0.56 11.09 22.33
N ALA A 487 -0.23 9.98 22.98
CA ALA A 487 -0.99 8.72 22.85
C ALA A 487 -2.50 8.90 23.11
N GLN A 488 -2.87 9.79 24.03
CA GLN A 488 -4.26 10.07 24.38
C GLN A 488 -5.01 10.80 23.27
N VAL A 489 -4.35 11.69 22.52
CA VAL A 489 -4.91 12.34 21.33
C VAL A 489 -5.05 11.31 20.21
N LEU A 490 -4.01 10.48 20.00
CA LEU A 490 -4.07 9.40 19.03
C LEU A 490 -5.19 8.38 19.35
N TYR A 491 -5.41 8.10 20.64
CA TYR A 491 -6.51 7.24 21.05
C TYR A 491 -7.89 7.85 20.64
N THR A 492 -8.11 9.15 20.90
CA THR A 492 -9.34 9.83 20.46
C THR A 492 -9.54 9.75 18.94
N ILE A 493 -8.46 9.86 18.16
CA ILE A 493 -8.53 9.68 16.71
C ILE A 493 -8.88 8.22 16.35
N ARG A 494 -8.22 7.23 16.95
CA ARG A 494 -8.45 5.80 16.69
C ARG A 494 -9.88 5.35 17.02
N GLU A 495 -10.47 5.86 18.09
CA GLU A 495 -11.85 5.54 18.46
C GLU A 495 -12.86 5.85 17.34
N LEU A 496 -12.58 6.81 16.45
CA LEU A 496 -13.43 7.12 15.31
C LEU A 496 -13.51 5.96 14.30
N PHE A 497 -12.53 5.04 14.33
CA PHE A 497 -12.36 3.99 13.33
C PHE A 497 -12.64 2.58 13.88
N CYS A 498 -12.88 2.43 15.17
CA CYS A 498 -12.96 1.11 15.81
C CYS A 498 -14.37 0.50 15.85
N LYS A 499 -15.37 1.13 15.20
CA LYS A 499 -16.77 0.68 15.25
C LYS A 499 -16.99 -0.73 14.69
N SER A 500 -16.30 -1.07 13.61
CA SER A 500 -16.45 -2.33 12.87
C SER A 500 -15.52 -3.46 13.32
N ILE A 501 -14.59 -3.18 14.25
CA ILE A 501 -13.58 -4.15 14.69
C ILE A 501 -13.64 -4.41 16.20
N PRO A 502 -13.26 -5.63 16.66
CA PRO A 502 -13.43 -6.00 18.06
C PRO A 502 -12.40 -5.37 19.02
N VAL A 503 -11.38 -4.69 18.51
CA VAL A 503 -10.27 -4.14 19.30
C VAL A 503 -9.87 -2.75 18.83
N CYS A 504 -9.35 -1.93 19.75
CA CYS A 504 -8.77 -0.63 19.47
C CYS A 504 -7.43 -0.49 20.21
N LEU A 505 -6.48 0.25 19.65
CA LEU A 505 -5.15 0.43 20.23
C LEU A 505 -5.09 1.74 21.03
N ASP A 506 -4.62 1.66 22.29
CA ASP A 506 -4.24 2.81 23.11
C ASP A 506 -2.72 2.77 23.38
N GLY A 507 -1.99 3.72 22.81
CA GLY A 507 -0.53 3.77 22.84
C GLY A 507 0.02 4.82 21.87
N PRO A 508 1.34 4.97 21.75
CA PRO A 508 1.98 5.93 20.87
C PRO A 508 1.76 5.60 19.38
N SER A 509 2.24 6.47 18.50
CA SER A 509 2.35 6.24 17.06
C SER A 509 3.39 5.15 16.74
N LYS A 510 3.53 4.80 15.46
CA LYS A 510 4.45 3.76 14.95
C LYS A 510 4.18 2.37 15.52
N ILE A 511 2.94 2.12 15.91
CA ILE A 511 2.43 0.79 16.26
C ILE A 511 1.25 0.53 15.34
N MET A 512 1.43 -0.42 14.44
CA MET A 512 0.44 -0.78 13.42
C MET A 512 -0.52 -1.85 13.95
N LEU A 513 -1.78 -1.72 13.57
CA LEU A 513 -2.83 -2.71 13.80
C LEU A 513 -3.40 -3.16 12.45
N PHE A 514 -3.41 -4.47 12.23
CA PHE A 514 -4.03 -5.10 11.05
C PHE A 514 -5.18 -5.96 11.55
N ALA A 515 -6.39 -5.67 11.11
CA ALA A 515 -7.60 -6.38 11.53
C ALA A 515 -8.15 -7.25 10.39
N TYR A 516 -8.85 -8.34 10.75
CA TYR A 516 -9.43 -9.30 9.82
C TYR A 516 -10.86 -9.65 10.21
N ASP A 517 -11.68 -10.03 9.24
CA ASP A 517 -13.13 -10.28 9.40
C ASP A 517 -13.48 -11.45 10.31
N ASN A 518 -12.53 -12.33 10.57
CA ASN A 518 -12.68 -13.48 11.48
C ASN A 518 -12.26 -13.17 12.94
N ASN A 519 -12.19 -11.91 13.34
CA ASN A 519 -11.73 -11.40 14.63
C ASN A 519 -10.24 -11.65 14.94
N CYS A 520 -9.46 -12.16 14.00
CA CYS A 520 -8.00 -12.16 14.10
C CYS A 520 -7.47 -10.75 13.85
N PHE A 521 -6.34 -10.45 14.48
CA PHE A 521 -5.63 -9.20 14.26
C PHE A 521 -4.14 -9.37 14.53
N VAL A 522 -3.33 -8.49 13.94
CA VAL A 522 -1.88 -8.45 14.16
C VAL A 522 -1.50 -7.07 14.67
N VAL A 523 -0.70 -7.03 15.74
CA VAL A 523 -0.08 -5.79 16.25
C VAL A 523 1.41 -5.86 15.99
N ARG A 524 1.98 -4.78 15.43
CA ARG A 524 3.41 -4.68 15.13
C ARG A 524 3.93 -3.31 15.53
N SER A 525 5.03 -3.28 16.30
CA SER A 525 5.73 -2.04 16.68
C SER A 525 6.88 -1.74 15.72
N ASP A 526 6.94 -0.50 15.23
CA ASP A 526 8.08 0.09 14.50
C ASP A 526 8.91 1.04 15.40
N LEU A 527 8.68 1.01 16.70
CA LEU A 527 9.50 1.73 17.66
C LEU A 527 10.89 1.07 17.79
N ALA A 528 11.86 1.82 18.25
CA ALA A 528 13.22 1.31 18.48
C ALA A 528 13.41 0.68 19.87
N TYR A 529 12.35 0.63 20.68
CA TYR A 529 12.38 0.17 22.08
C TYR A 529 11.09 -0.60 22.42
N ASP A 530 11.14 -1.41 23.48
CA ASP A 530 9.97 -2.09 24.02
C ASP A 530 8.94 -1.07 24.53
N GLU A 531 7.68 -1.26 24.19
CA GLU A 531 6.58 -0.39 24.63
C GLU A 531 5.43 -1.22 25.19
N THR A 532 4.75 -0.69 26.19
CA THR A 532 3.53 -1.30 26.73
C THR A 532 2.32 -0.53 26.24
N VAL A 533 1.49 -1.19 25.48
CA VAL A 533 0.23 -0.63 24.96
C VAL A 533 -0.97 -1.27 25.62
N THR A 534 -2.10 -0.60 25.56
CA THR A 534 -3.39 -1.20 25.95
C THR A 534 -4.20 -1.55 24.70
N ILE A 535 -4.62 -2.80 24.60
CA ILE A 535 -5.64 -3.23 23.64
C ILE A 535 -7.00 -3.07 24.32
N LEU A 536 -7.79 -2.16 23.82
CA LEU A 536 -9.17 -1.96 24.23
C LEU A 536 -10.05 -2.93 23.46
N CYS A 537 -10.87 -3.67 24.17
CA CYS A 537 -11.70 -4.73 23.60
C CYS A 537 -13.18 -4.34 23.68
N HIS A 538 -13.91 -4.60 22.61
CA HIS A 538 -15.37 -4.47 22.63
C HIS A 538 -15.97 -5.33 23.77
N GLU A 539 -17.09 -4.93 24.33
CA GLU A 539 -17.76 -5.60 25.45
C GLU A 539 -18.09 -7.09 25.20
N SER A 540 -18.25 -7.47 23.94
CA SER A 540 -18.47 -8.86 23.53
C SER A 540 -17.23 -9.75 23.63
N VAL A 541 -16.03 -9.19 23.77
CA VAL A 541 -14.76 -9.93 23.82
C VAL A 541 -14.47 -10.34 25.27
N ARG A 542 -14.23 -11.64 25.50
CA ARG A 542 -13.88 -12.16 26.83
C ARG A 542 -12.39 -12.33 27.06
N GLU A 543 -11.64 -12.68 26.00
CA GLU A 543 -10.20 -12.98 26.07
C GLU A 543 -9.53 -12.71 24.73
N LEU A 544 -8.23 -12.47 24.75
CA LEU A 544 -7.35 -12.48 23.58
C LEU A 544 -6.57 -13.79 23.57
N ARG A 545 -6.59 -14.50 22.43
CA ARG A 545 -5.88 -15.75 22.22
C ARG A 545 -4.73 -15.53 21.25
N PHE A 546 -3.59 -16.15 21.53
CA PHE A 546 -2.48 -16.31 20.59
C PHE A 546 -2.64 -17.64 19.85
N PRO A 547 -3.09 -17.66 18.59
CA PRO A 547 -3.46 -18.93 17.91
C PRO A 547 -2.29 -19.91 17.79
N GLU A 548 -1.06 -19.40 17.63
CA GLU A 548 0.13 -20.24 17.46
C GLU A 548 0.49 -21.04 18.72
N THR A 549 0.33 -20.44 19.90
CA THR A 549 0.77 -21.03 21.17
C THR A 549 -0.40 -21.55 22.03
N GLY A 550 -1.63 -21.16 21.68
CA GLY A 550 -2.81 -21.40 22.51
C GLY A 550 -2.86 -20.56 23.79
N ARG A 551 -1.87 -19.66 24.01
CA ARG A 551 -1.87 -18.74 25.14
C ARG A 551 -3.10 -17.84 25.09
N VAL A 552 -3.75 -17.61 26.23
CA VAL A 552 -4.88 -16.69 26.38
C VAL A 552 -4.57 -15.63 27.43
N ILE A 553 -5.10 -14.42 27.20
CA ILE A 553 -5.10 -13.32 28.15
C ILE A 553 -6.56 -12.91 28.37
N PRO A 554 -7.11 -13.03 29.60
CA PRO A 554 -8.47 -12.60 29.87
C PRO A 554 -8.59 -11.08 29.79
N VAL A 555 -9.69 -10.60 29.23
CA VAL A 555 -10.01 -9.17 29.18
C VAL A 555 -10.53 -8.71 30.55
N GLN A 556 -9.88 -7.72 31.12
CA GLN A 556 -10.26 -7.13 32.40
C GLN A 556 -10.75 -5.70 32.18
N ASN A 557 -12.00 -5.41 32.52
CA ASN A 557 -12.62 -4.10 32.34
C ASN A 557 -12.49 -3.55 30.89
N GLY A 558 -12.63 -4.45 29.90
CA GLY A 558 -12.51 -4.08 28.49
C GLY A 558 -11.06 -3.83 28.03
N ARG A 559 -10.04 -4.22 28.79
CA ARG A 559 -8.64 -3.88 28.54
C ARG A 559 -7.69 -5.07 28.68
N VAL A 560 -6.64 -5.07 27.84
CA VAL A 560 -5.49 -5.99 27.95
C VAL A 560 -4.22 -5.17 27.74
N ASN A 561 -3.31 -5.20 28.69
CA ASN A 561 -1.97 -4.60 28.52
C ASN A 561 -1.05 -5.59 27.81
N LEU A 562 -0.38 -5.12 26.77
CA LEU A 562 0.53 -5.91 25.94
C LEU A 562 1.87 -5.21 25.81
N ARG A 563 2.95 -5.88 26.24
CA ARG A 563 4.32 -5.40 26.00
C ARG A 563 4.72 -5.82 24.60
N LEU A 564 5.08 -4.85 23.77
CA LEU A 564 5.52 -5.03 22.40
C LEU A 564 7.05 -4.88 22.32
N THR A 565 7.69 -5.82 21.66
CA THR A 565 9.08 -5.74 21.26
C THR A 565 9.19 -5.23 19.83
N PRO A 566 10.15 -4.39 19.47
CA PRO A 566 10.35 -3.88 18.11
C PRO A 566 10.39 -4.99 17.05
N ASN A 567 9.71 -4.77 15.94
CA ASN A 567 9.70 -5.67 14.76
C ASN A 567 9.13 -7.08 15.00
N VAL A 568 8.51 -7.35 16.16
CA VAL A 568 7.81 -8.60 16.44
C VAL A 568 6.33 -8.47 16.03
N ASN A 569 5.79 -9.51 15.40
CA ASN A 569 4.38 -9.60 15.05
C ASN A 569 3.63 -10.33 16.17
N TYR A 570 2.63 -9.70 16.73
CA TYR A 570 1.75 -10.28 17.75
C TYR A 570 0.43 -10.70 17.10
N TRP A 571 0.30 -11.99 16.80
CA TRP A 571 -0.88 -12.59 16.18
C TRP A 571 -1.89 -12.94 17.27
N MET A 572 -3.08 -12.39 17.17
CA MET A 572 -4.12 -12.57 18.19
C MET A 572 -5.49 -12.77 17.58
N GLU A 573 -6.36 -13.41 18.33
CA GLU A 573 -7.79 -13.58 18.05
C GLU A 573 -8.58 -12.97 19.20
N ALA A 574 -9.56 -12.14 18.90
CA ALA A 574 -10.52 -11.63 19.88
C ALA A 574 -11.66 -12.64 20.05
N VAL A 575 -11.59 -13.43 21.12
CA VAL A 575 -12.59 -14.48 21.39
C VAL A 575 -13.81 -13.86 22.04
N LYS A 576 -14.97 -13.99 21.39
CA LYS A 576 -16.24 -13.45 21.88
C LYS A 576 -16.82 -14.32 23.02
N LYS A 577 -17.70 -13.71 23.82
CA LYS A 577 -18.45 -14.37 24.91
C LYS A 577 -19.38 -15.44 24.38
#